data_186bf164eef096db8ff49dc704c2e742
#
_entry.id   186bf164eef096db8ff49dc704c2e742
#
_cell.length_a   1.000
_cell.length_b   1.000
_cell.length_c   1.000
_cell.angle_alpha   90.00
_cell.angle_beta   90.00
_cell.angle_gamma   90.00
#
_symmetry.space_group_name_H-M   'P 1'
#
loop_
_entity.id
_entity.type
_entity.pdbx_description
1 polymer ?
#
loop_
_entity_poly.entity_id
_entity_poly.type
_entity_poly.pdbx_seq_one_letter_code
_entity_poly.pdbx_strand_id
1 'polypeptide(L)'
;MASVKKTKLRIAFMGTPEFSVPILEALVSVGHNIVCVFTQPPRSGGRGQNEKKTPIHIKAEELGIDVCIPTDFSSQEQQLAFASLNLDCAVVAAYGLILPKLILTAPKLGCLNVHASLLPRWRGAAPIQRAILAGDTETGVTIMQMDEGLDTGAILMLDKVKIMPET
;
A
#
# COMPACT_ATOMS: atom_id res chain seq x y z
N MET A 1 5.54 13.81 31.53
CA MET A 1 5.48 13.53 30.07
C MET A 1 4.04 13.26 29.70
N ALA A 2 3.40 14.14 28.92
CA ALA A 2 2.03 13.92 28.48
C ALA A 2 1.99 12.73 27.53
N SER A 3 1.24 11.69 27.90
CA SER A 3 0.94 10.56 27.01
C SER A 3 0.19 11.10 25.80
N VAL A 4 0.83 11.15 24.63
CA VAL A 4 0.15 11.43 23.38
C VAL A 4 -0.86 10.31 23.20
N LYS A 5 -2.16 10.59 23.37
CA LYS A 5 -3.24 9.64 23.05
C LYS A 5 -3.07 9.30 21.56
N LYS A 6 -2.59 8.09 21.27
CA LYS A 6 -2.52 7.59 19.88
C LYS A 6 -3.94 7.55 19.33
N THR A 7 -4.25 8.44 18.40
CA THR A 7 -5.56 8.48 17.75
C THR A 7 -5.71 7.22 16.89
N LYS A 8 -6.73 6.44 17.19
CA LYS A 8 -7.06 5.24 16.42
C LYS A 8 -7.74 5.67 15.11
N LEU A 9 -7.08 5.48 13.98
CA LEU A 9 -7.59 5.82 12.65
C LEU A 9 -8.36 4.65 12.03
N ARG A 10 -9.35 4.97 11.20
CA ARG A 10 -10.04 4.05 10.29
C ARG A 10 -9.28 4.02 8.97
N ILE A 11 -8.65 2.90 8.66
CA ILE A 11 -7.73 2.77 7.53
C ILE A 11 -8.25 1.69 6.57
N ALA A 12 -8.24 1.99 5.26
CA ALA A 12 -8.18 0.95 4.23
C ALA A 12 -6.72 0.69 3.89
N PHE A 13 -6.33 -0.57 3.83
CA PHE A 13 -5.01 -0.97 3.38
C PHE A 13 -5.08 -1.50 1.95
N MET A 14 -4.17 -1.07 1.08
CA MET A 14 -4.12 -1.47 -0.32
C MET A 14 -2.74 -2.03 -0.65
N GLY A 15 -2.66 -3.33 -0.93
CA GLY A 15 -1.38 -3.99 -1.20
C GLY A 15 -1.55 -5.32 -1.92
N THR A 16 -0.45 -5.86 -2.45
CA THR A 16 -0.50 -7.13 -3.19
C THR A 16 0.64 -8.09 -2.81
N PRO A 17 1.94 -7.73 -2.95
CA PRO A 17 3.05 -8.64 -2.74
C PRO A 17 3.44 -8.78 -1.25
N GLU A 18 4.39 -9.65 -1.00
CA GLU A 18 4.98 -9.89 0.33
C GLU A 18 5.49 -8.61 1.01
N PHE A 19 6.04 -7.68 0.24
CA PHE A 19 6.47 -6.36 0.73
C PHE A 19 5.39 -5.61 1.52
N SER A 20 4.11 -5.82 1.19
CA SER A 20 2.98 -5.13 1.83
C SER A 20 2.62 -5.73 3.20
N VAL A 21 2.99 -7.00 3.46
CA VAL A 21 2.58 -7.74 4.65
C VAL A 21 3.07 -7.10 5.95
N PRO A 22 4.39 -6.82 6.13
CA PRO A 22 4.87 -6.22 7.37
C PRO A 22 4.31 -4.83 7.63
N ILE A 23 3.91 -4.10 6.57
CA ILE A 23 3.30 -2.78 6.70
C ILE A 23 1.89 -2.89 7.28
N LEU A 24 1.09 -3.85 6.79
CA LEU A 24 -0.24 -4.14 7.35
C LEU A 24 -0.13 -4.57 8.82
N GLU A 25 0.78 -5.49 9.14
CA GLU A 25 1.01 -5.96 10.50
C GLU A 25 1.40 -4.82 11.44
N ALA A 26 2.26 -3.91 11.00
CA ALA A 26 2.65 -2.74 11.79
C ALA A 26 1.45 -1.83 12.11
N LEU A 27 0.58 -1.56 11.13
CA LEU A 27 -0.62 -0.75 11.33
C LEU A 27 -1.60 -1.39 12.33
N VAL A 28 -1.78 -2.71 12.25
CA VAL A 28 -2.61 -3.46 13.19
C VAL A 28 -1.98 -3.45 14.60
N SER A 29 -0.67 -3.67 14.71
CA SER A 29 0.04 -3.77 15.99
C SER A 29 0.00 -2.47 16.80
N VAL A 30 0.01 -1.31 16.12
CA VAL A 30 -0.12 0.00 16.78
C VAL A 30 -1.57 0.36 17.13
N GLY A 31 -2.53 -0.51 16.77
CA GLY A 31 -3.93 -0.42 17.21
C GLY A 31 -4.84 0.40 16.30
N HIS A 32 -4.46 0.67 15.05
CA HIS A 32 -5.38 1.25 14.07
C HIS A 32 -6.52 0.29 13.72
N ASN A 33 -7.63 0.84 13.26
CA ASN A 33 -8.77 0.07 12.77
C ASN A 33 -8.63 -0.13 11.26
N ILE A 34 -8.14 -1.29 10.84
CA ILE A 34 -8.11 -1.65 9.43
C ILE A 34 -9.52 -2.10 9.04
N VAL A 35 -10.25 -1.25 8.33
CA VAL A 35 -11.65 -1.47 7.94
C VAL A 35 -11.75 -2.58 6.90
N CYS A 36 -10.85 -2.59 5.94
CA CYS A 36 -10.73 -3.62 4.91
C CYS A 36 -9.35 -3.56 4.25
N VAL A 37 -8.99 -4.66 3.60
CA VAL A 37 -7.80 -4.78 2.77
C VAL A 37 -8.22 -4.90 1.32
N PHE A 38 -7.63 -4.08 0.45
CA PHE A 38 -7.77 -4.18 -1.00
C PHE A 38 -6.53 -4.85 -1.58
N THR A 39 -6.73 -5.84 -2.43
CA THR A 39 -5.65 -6.54 -3.13
C THR A 39 -6.07 -6.91 -4.56
N GLN A 40 -5.09 -7.20 -5.41
CA GLN A 40 -5.40 -7.67 -6.76
C GLN A 40 -6.06 -9.06 -6.71
N PRO A 41 -6.89 -9.39 -7.72
CA PRO A 41 -7.43 -10.73 -7.87
C PRO A 41 -6.34 -11.79 -7.87
N PRO A 42 -6.65 -13.01 -7.41
CA PRO A 42 -5.76 -14.14 -7.52
C PRO A 42 -5.31 -14.33 -8.96
N ARG A 43 -4.03 -14.61 -9.18
CA ARG A 43 -3.52 -14.94 -10.51
C ARG A 43 -3.58 -16.45 -10.73
N SER A 44 -4.00 -16.89 -11.91
CA SER A 44 -3.92 -18.29 -12.31
C SER A 44 -2.45 -18.72 -12.34
N GLY A 45 -2.08 -19.65 -11.49
CA GLY A 45 -0.72 -20.20 -11.39
C GLY A 45 -0.56 -21.42 -12.29
N GLY A 46 -0.04 -21.27 -13.51
CA GLY A 46 0.47 -22.35 -14.35
C GLY A 46 -0.51 -23.48 -14.74
N ARG A 47 0.04 -24.59 -15.27
CA ARG A 47 -0.72 -25.78 -15.69
C ARG A 47 -1.33 -26.50 -14.47
N GLY A 48 -2.56 -26.12 -14.06
CA GLY A 48 -3.23 -26.76 -12.93
C GLY A 48 -4.26 -25.89 -12.22
N GLN A 49 -4.54 -24.68 -12.71
CA GLN A 49 -5.68 -23.80 -12.35
C GLN A 49 -6.01 -23.64 -10.85
N ASN A 50 -5.06 -23.77 -9.94
CA ASN A 50 -5.30 -23.31 -8.58
C ASN A 50 -5.05 -21.80 -8.51
N GLU A 51 -6.13 -21.02 -8.36
CA GLU A 51 -6.04 -19.58 -8.09
C GLU A 51 -5.24 -19.36 -6.81
N LYS A 52 -4.11 -18.67 -6.92
CA LYS A 52 -3.24 -18.40 -5.80
C LYS A 52 -3.56 -17.03 -5.21
N LYS A 53 -4.09 -17.02 -4.00
CA LYS A 53 -4.31 -15.78 -3.23
C LYS A 53 -3.02 -14.99 -3.11
N THR A 54 -3.12 -13.66 -3.09
CA THR A 54 -1.96 -12.81 -2.85
C THR A 54 -1.47 -12.94 -1.41
N PRO A 55 -0.18 -12.66 -1.10
CA PRO A 55 0.33 -12.67 0.26
C PRO A 55 -0.50 -11.81 1.22
N ILE A 56 -0.92 -10.62 0.76
CA ILE A 56 -1.72 -9.71 1.58
C ILE A 56 -3.15 -10.23 1.82
N HIS A 57 -3.72 -10.96 0.86
CA HIS A 57 -5.03 -11.61 1.03
C HIS A 57 -4.97 -12.65 2.17
N ILE A 58 -3.96 -13.52 2.11
CA ILE A 58 -3.75 -14.56 3.14
C ILE A 58 -3.58 -13.90 4.52
N LYS A 59 -2.73 -12.88 4.61
CA LYS A 59 -2.48 -12.17 5.86
C LYS A 59 -3.74 -11.49 6.41
N ALA A 60 -4.53 -10.86 5.56
CA ALA A 60 -5.78 -10.22 5.98
C ALA A 60 -6.78 -11.24 6.56
N GLU A 61 -6.91 -12.42 5.94
CA GLU A 61 -7.73 -13.51 6.47
C GLU A 61 -7.24 -14.01 7.84
N GLU A 62 -5.92 -14.18 8.01
CA GLU A 62 -5.30 -14.56 9.31
C GLU A 62 -5.61 -13.54 10.41
N LEU A 63 -5.69 -12.26 10.05
CA LEU A 63 -5.98 -11.15 10.97
C LEU A 63 -7.49 -10.93 11.17
N GLY A 64 -8.35 -11.67 10.46
CA GLY A 64 -9.81 -11.51 10.51
C GLY A 64 -10.29 -10.19 9.89
N ILE A 65 -9.58 -9.67 8.88
CA ILE A 65 -9.90 -8.42 8.19
C ILE A 65 -10.56 -8.73 6.85
N ASP A 66 -11.65 -8.03 6.53
CA ASP A 66 -12.36 -8.18 5.25
C ASP A 66 -11.46 -7.84 4.06
N VAL A 67 -11.54 -8.66 3.01
CA VAL A 67 -10.75 -8.50 1.79
C VAL A 67 -11.62 -8.12 0.60
N CYS A 68 -11.25 -7.05 -0.09
CA CYS A 68 -11.84 -6.58 -1.34
C CYS A 68 -10.86 -6.81 -2.49
N ILE A 69 -11.37 -7.37 -3.59
CA ILE A 69 -10.54 -7.74 -4.76
C ILE A 69 -11.07 -7.08 -6.05
N PRO A 70 -11.16 -5.74 -6.12
CA PRO A 70 -11.59 -5.08 -7.34
C PRO A 70 -10.58 -5.30 -8.47
N THR A 71 -11.06 -5.39 -9.71
CA THR A 71 -10.20 -5.42 -10.89
C THR A 71 -9.69 -4.03 -11.25
N ASP A 72 -10.46 -3.00 -10.91
CA ASP A 72 -10.16 -1.58 -11.11
C ASP A 72 -11.08 -0.72 -10.22
N PHE A 73 -11.01 0.60 -10.37
CA PHE A 73 -11.90 1.58 -9.73
C PHE A 73 -12.59 2.48 -10.77
N SER A 74 -12.83 1.98 -11.98
CA SER A 74 -13.39 2.78 -13.07
C SER A 74 -14.88 3.06 -12.90
N SER A 75 -15.64 2.16 -12.26
CA SER A 75 -17.07 2.34 -12.09
C SER A 75 -17.41 3.30 -10.96
N GLN A 76 -18.44 4.10 -11.17
CA GLN A 76 -18.96 5.02 -10.15
C GLN A 76 -19.44 4.26 -8.90
N GLU A 77 -20.03 3.08 -9.09
CA GLU A 77 -20.49 2.22 -7.98
C GLU A 77 -19.33 1.84 -7.05
N GLN A 78 -18.20 1.38 -7.60
CA GLN A 78 -17.01 1.03 -6.81
C GLN A 78 -16.44 2.24 -6.06
N GLN A 79 -16.42 3.42 -6.71
CA GLN A 79 -15.94 4.65 -6.11
C GLN A 79 -16.85 5.11 -4.95
N LEU A 80 -18.16 5.02 -5.11
CA LEU A 80 -19.13 5.34 -4.07
C LEU A 80 -19.07 4.33 -2.92
N ALA A 81 -18.94 3.03 -3.22
CA ALA A 81 -18.75 2.00 -2.21
C ALA A 81 -17.48 2.26 -1.36
N PHE A 82 -16.36 2.61 -2.00
CA PHE A 82 -15.14 2.98 -1.29
C PHE A 82 -15.34 4.23 -0.41
N ALA A 83 -15.96 5.27 -0.93
CA ALA A 83 -16.24 6.50 -0.19
C ALA A 83 -17.14 6.26 1.03
N SER A 84 -18.10 5.32 0.93
CA SER A 84 -19.01 4.97 2.02
C SER A 84 -18.32 4.30 3.22
N LEU A 85 -17.08 3.84 3.10
CA LEU A 85 -16.30 3.28 4.21
C LEU A 85 -15.94 4.31 5.28
N ASN A 86 -16.09 5.61 4.99
CA ASN A 86 -15.80 6.70 5.92
C ASN A 86 -14.42 6.60 6.56
N LEU A 87 -13.40 6.49 5.71
CA LEU A 87 -12.02 6.32 6.11
C LEU A 87 -11.38 7.61 6.60
N ASP A 88 -10.47 7.50 7.55
CA ASP A 88 -9.58 8.61 7.89
C ASP A 88 -8.43 8.71 6.89
N CYS A 89 -7.81 7.60 6.51
CA CYS A 89 -6.85 7.54 5.40
C CYS A 89 -6.86 6.16 4.71
N ALA A 90 -6.25 6.07 3.54
CA ALA A 90 -5.88 4.81 2.93
C ALA A 90 -4.34 4.70 2.90
N VAL A 91 -3.81 3.50 3.19
CA VAL A 91 -2.38 3.21 3.10
C VAL A 91 -2.16 2.26 1.93
N VAL A 92 -1.33 2.67 1.00
CA VAL A 92 -1.04 1.95 -0.25
C VAL A 92 0.41 1.47 -0.22
N ALA A 93 0.63 0.20 -0.52
CA ALA A 93 1.96 -0.39 -0.59
C ALA A 93 1.99 -1.44 -1.72
N ALA A 94 2.63 -1.12 -2.84
CA ALA A 94 2.74 -2.01 -4.00
C ALA A 94 1.39 -2.64 -4.41
N TYR A 95 0.34 -1.85 -4.52
CA TYR A 95 -1.00 -2.32 -4.82
C TYR A 95 -1.17 -2.75 -6.28
N GLY A 96 -0.59 -1.96 -7.20
CA GLY A 96 -0.53 -2.27 -8.63
C GLY A 96 -1.78 -1.92 -9.45
N LEU A 97 -2.74 -1.19 -8.88
CA LEU A 97 -3.84 -0.58 -9.61
C LEU A 97 -3.73 0.95 -9.54
N ILE A 98 -4.17 1.60 -10.61
CA ILE A 98 -4.28 3.06 -10.66
C ILE A 98 -5.49 3.49 -9.81
N LEU A 99 -5.29 4.45 -8.94
CA LEU A 99 -6.33 5.02 -8.10
C LEU A 99 -6.84 6.32 -8.74
N PRO A 100 -8.11 6.39 -9.19
CA PRO A 100 -8.66 7.62 -9.73
C PRO A 100 -8.83 8.68 -8.63
N LYS A 101 -8.95 9.94 -9.04
CA LYS A 101 -9.06 11.10 -8.15
C LYS A 101 -10.08 10.93 -7.03
N LEU A 102 -11.25 10.39 -7.34
CA LEU A 102 -12.30 10.16 -6.34
C LEU A 102 -11.87 9.19 -5.23
N ILE A 103 -11.07 8.17 -5.54
CA ILE A 103 -10.49 7.26 -4.53
C ILE A 103 -9.40 7.97 -3.73
N LEU A 104 -8.52 8.74 -4.39
CA LEU A 104 -7.43 9.46 -3.72
C LEU A 104 -7.94 10.50 -2.72
N THR A 105 -9.08 11.11 -2.99
CA THR A 105 -9.66 12.19 -2.17
C THR A 105 -10.79 11.75 -1.24
N ALA A 106 -11.27 10.51 -1.33
CA ALA A 106 -12.36 10.01 -0.50
C ALA A 106 -11.99 9.92 1.01
N PRO A 107 -10.81 9.43 1.40
CA PRO A 107 -10.43 9.46 2.81
C PRO A 107 -10.14 10.89 3.28
N LYS A 108 -10.47 11.21 4.53
CA LYS A 108 -10.29 12.57 5.12
C LYS A 108 -8.86 13.11 5.00
N LEU A 109 -7.88 12.24 5.17
CA LEU A 109 -6.44 12.54 5.08
C LEU A 109 -5.83 12.08 3.74
N GLY A 110 -6.68 11.65 2.79
CA GLY A 110 -6.25 11.13 1.50
C GLY A 110 -5.58 9.76 1.56
N CYS A 111 -4.78 9.46 0.55
CA CYS A 111 -4.06 8.20 0.41
C CYS A 111 -2.56 8.43 0.64
N LEU A 112 -1.95 7.57 1.44
CA LEU A 112 -0.51 7.55 1.72
C LEU A 112 0.12 6.36 1.00
N ASN A 113 1.21 6.58 0.27
CA ASN A 113 1.96 5.49 -0.37
C ASN A 113 3.24 5.19 0.41
N VAL A 114 3.48 3.91 0.66
CA VAL A 114 4.75 3.39 1.16
C VAL A 114 5.56 2.93 -0.06
N HIS A 115 6.42 3.81 -0.56
CA HIS A 115 7.19 3.59 -1.77
C HIS A 115 8.59 3.08 -1.44
N ALA A 116 9.00 1.98 -2.07
CA ALA A 116 10.25 1.28 -1.76
C ALA A 116 11.48 1.90 -2.44
N SER A 117 11.62 3.22 -2.39
CA SER A 117 12.83 3.95 -2.80
C SER A 117 12.98 5.27 -2.06
N LEU A 118 14.14 5.91 -2.22
CA LEU A 118 14.38 7.29 -1.81
C LEU A 118 13.90 8.23 -2.92
N LEU A 119 12.62 8.63 -2.89
CA LEU A 119 12.07 9.56 -3.88
C LEU A 119 12.83 10.89 -3.90
N PRO A 120 12.98 11.52 -5.06
CA PRO A 120 12.33 11.23 -6.35
C PRO A 120 13.00 10.14 -7.21
N ARG A 121 14.05 9.47 -6.70
CA ARG A 121 14.72 8.41 -7.43
C ARG A 121 13.83 7.15 -7.47
N TRP A 122 13.79 6.49 -8.61
CA TRP A 122 13.06 5.24 -8.83
C TRP A 122 11.54 5.35 -8.64
N ARG A 123 10.95 6.45 -9.09
CA ARG A 123 9.49 6.54 -9.25
C ARG A 123 8.96 5.38 -10.09
N GLY A 124 7.72 4.95 -9.84
CA GLY A 124 7.05 3.91 -10.59
C GLY A 124 7.39 2.49 -10.13
N ALA A 125 7.33 1.55 -11.06
CA ALA A 125 7.41 0.13 -10.76
C ALA A 125 8.84 -0.36 -10.42
N ALA A 126 8.90 -1.41 -9.58
CA ALA A 126 10.09 -2.17 -9.23
C ALA A 126 11.29 -1.33 -8.73
N PRO A 127 11.09 -0.39 -7.78
CA PRO A 127 12.15 0.51 -7.32
C PRO A 127 13.33 -0.22 -6.68
N ILE A 128 13.09 -1.29 -5.93
CA ILE A 128 14.14 -2.11 -5.28
C ILE A 128 15.05 -2.72 -6.34
N GLN A 129 14.48 -3.42 -7.31
CA GLN A 129 15.25 -4.07 -8.37
C GLN A 129 16.04 -3.05 -9.21
N ARG A 130 15.44 -1.89 -9.47
CA ARG A 130 16.08 -0.82 -10.23
C ARG A 130 17.26 -0.21 -9.48
N ALA A 131 17.17 -0.03 -8.16
CA ALA A 131 18.27 0.45 -7.34
C ALA A 131 19.46 -0.54 -7.36
N ILE A 132 19.18 -1.84 -7.19
CA ILE A 132 20.22 -2.89 -7.22
C ILE A 132 20.87 -2.98 -8.61
N LEU A 133 20.09 -3.02 -9.68
CA LEU A 133 20.60 -3.09 -11.05
C LEU A 133 21.41 -1.86 -11.45
N ALA A 134 21.14 -0.71 -10.87
CA ALA A 134 21.91 0.52 -11.11
C ALA A 134 23.20 0.59 -10.26
N GLY A 135 23.43 -0.37 -9.37
CA GLY A 135 24.58 -0.37 -8.48
C GLY A 135 24.51 0.68 -7.37
N ASP A 136 23.29 1.09 -6.99
CA ASP A 136 23.13 2.01 -5.86
C ASP A 136 23.66 1.36 -4.58
N THR A 137 24.34 2.12 -3.74
CA THR A 137 24.86 1.65 -2.44
C THR A 137 23.88 1.86 -1.29
N GLU A 138 22.85 2.67 -1.52
CA GLU A 138 21.73 2.85 -0.59
C GLU A 138 20.40 2.98 -1.34
N THR A 139 19.35 2.55 -0.69
CA THR A 139 17.97 2.77 -1.07
C THR A 139 17.16 3.15 0.17
N GLY A 140 15.86 2.96 0.16
CA GLY A 140 15.07 3.23 1.35
C GLY A 140 13.58 3.11 1.09
N VAL A 141 12.83 3.66 2.03
CA VAL A 141 11.37 3.75 1.95
C VAL A 141 10.96 5.20 2.10
N THR A 142 10.06 5.66 1.24
CA THR A 142 9.46 6.98 1.32
C THR A 142 7.96 6.84 1.61
N ILE A 143 7.50 7.52 2.65
CA ILE A 143 6.07 7.73 2.88
C ILE A 143 5.70 9.05 2.20
N MET A 144 4.74 8.99 1.28
CA MET A 144 4.31 10.16 0.54
C MET A 144 2.78 10.27 0.49
N GLN A 145 2.29 11.50 0.41
CA GLN A 145 0.90 11.78 0.06
C GLN A 145 0.71 11.48 -1.43
N MET A 146 -0.30 10.69 -1.79
CA MET A 146 -0.59 10.39 -3.19
C MET A 146 -1.33 11.55 -3.86
N ASP A 147 -0.97 11.81 -5.10
CA ASP A 147 -1.68 12.68 -6.03
C ASP A 147 -2.01 11.92 -7.34
N GLU A 148 -2.49 12.62 -8.35
CA GLU A 148 -2.85 12.02 -9.65
C GLU A 148 -1.62 11.64 -10.49
N GLY A 149 -0.42 12.05 -10.09
CA GLY A 149 0.84 11.73 -10.78
C GLY A 149 1.48 10.43 -10.29
N LEU A 150 2.46 9.96 -11.05
CA LEU A 150 3.20 8.75 -10.69
C LEU A 150 4.29 9.08 -9.67
N ASP A 151 3.99 8.81 -8.39
CA ASP A 151 4.88 9.05 -7.24
C ASP A 151 5.45 10.48 -7.20
N THR A 152 4.55 11.47 -7.44
CA THR A 152 4.88 12.90 -7.51
C THR A 152 4.44 13.70 -6.30
N GLY A 153 3.61 13.12 -5.44
CA GLY A 153 3.04 13.80 -4.28
C GLY A 153 4.06 14.17 -3.21
N ALA A 154 3.61 14.89 -2.20
CA ALA A 154 4.46 15.41 -1.14
C ALA A 154 5.11 14.29 -0.30
N ILE A 155 6.40 14.34 -0.12
CA ILE A 155 7.14 13.42 0.76
C ILE A 155 6.89 13.85 2.20
N LEU A 156 6.42 12.90 3.02
CA LEU A 156 6.12 13.11 4.44
C LEU A 156 7.25 12.58 5.34
N MET A 157 7.83 11.45 4.97
CA MET A 157 8.90 10.80 5.70
C MET A 157 9.73 9.95 4.73
N LEU A 158 11.01 9.78 5.04
CA LEU A 158 11.85 8.80 4.37
C LEU A 158 12.81 8.15 5.37
N ASP A 159 13.16 6.91 5.11
CA ASP A 159 14.19 6.19 5.85
C ASP A 159 15.13 5.48 4.88
N LYS A 160 16.39 5.42 5.22
CA LYS A 160 17.48 4.91 4.37
C LYS A 160 17.90 3.52 4.77
N VAL A 161 18.20 2.70 3.78
CA VAL A 161 18.72 1.34 3.93
C VAL A 161 19.95 1.18 3.04
N LYS A 162 21.04 0.64 3.58
CA LYS A 162 22.21 0.29 2.78
C LYS A 162 21.93 -0.96 1.95
N ILE A 163 22.37 -0.96 0.71
CA ILE A 163 22.39 -2.15 -0.15
C ILE A 163 23.74 -2.84 0.08
N MET A 164 23.70 -4.06 0.59
CA MET A 164 24.90 -4.84 0.86
C MET A 164 25.29 -5.63 -0.40
N PRO A 165 26.57 -6.01 -0.57
CA PRO A 165 27.02 -6.75 -1.74
C PRO A 165 26.28 -8.08 -1.97
N GLU A 166 25.72 -8.67 -0.91
CA GLU A 166 24.96 -9.93 -0.91
C GLU A 166 23.44 -9.76 -1.06
N THR A 167 22.96 -8.51 -1.27
CA THR A 167 21.53 -8.20 -1.37
C THR A 167 20.90 -8.68 -2.69
#